data_8d4e06eca51237b8073b210c55c3a0c6
#
_entry.id   8d4e06eca51237b8073b210c55c3a0c6
#
_cell.length_a   1.000
_cell.length_b   1.000
_cell.length_c   1.000
_cell.angle_alpha   90.00
_cell.angle_beta   90.00
_cell.angle_gamma   90.00
#
_symmetry.space_group_name_H-M   'P 1'
#
loop_
_entity.id
_entity.type
_entity.pdbx_description
1 polymer ?
#
loop_
_entity_poly.entity_id
_entity_poly.type
_entity_poly.pdbx_seq_one_letter_code
_entity_poly.pdbx_strand_id
1 'polypeptide(L)'
;VDDAGVRAKMVSALEELAKSHEIHWPIHPRLRAHLEQGVMPKNIQWHPPLGREAILEQLEAAEWVLTDSGGLQKEAYFCRRKCIVLRNETEWVELLETGQSFLVNPEGASSAAALHEQLLACMRRETPTEFPPVYGEGDAALRMATALWQDGPVKPNALVVQGDAENPQLRFAAE
;
A
#
# COMPACT_ATOMS: atom_id res chain seq x y z
N VAL A 1 5.44 -11.07 2.16
CA VAL A 1 5.98 -11.84 3.32
C VAL A 1 6.10 -13.30 2.90
N ASP A 2 7.21 -13.64 2.23
CA ASP A 2 7.39 -14.98 1.65
C ASP A 2 8.00 -15.99 2.65
N ASP A 3 8.70 -15.50 3.69
CA ASP A 3 9.26 -16.36 4.73
C ASP A 3 8.17 -16.95 5.65
N ALA A 4 8.22 -18.28 5.85
CA ALA A 4 7.22 -19.01 6.64
C ALA A 4 7.25 -18.63 8.12
N GLY A 5 8.44 -18.36 8.68
CA GLY A 5 8.59 -17.97 10.09
C GLY A 5 8.07 -16.56 10.33
N VAL A 6 8.35 -15.62 9.42
CA VAL A 6 7.82 -14.25 9.47
C VAL A 6 6.30 -14.26 9.33
N ARG A 7 5.77 -15.07 8.41
CA ARG A 7 4.33 -15.24 8.21
C ARG A 7 3.64 -15.79 9.47
N ALA A 8 4.18 -16.85 10.07
CA ALA A 8 3.64 -17.40 11.31
C ALA A 8 3.64 -16.38 12.46
N LYS A 9 4.72 -15.61 12.58
CA LYS A 9 4.85 -14.51 13.54
C LYS A 9 3.78 -13.44 13.34
N MET A 10 3.57 -13.01 12.07
CA MET A 10 2.53 -12.06 11.70
C MET A 10 1.13 -12.55 12.04
N VAL A 11 0.81 -13.78 11.62
CA VAL A 11 -0.51 -14.38 11.89
C VAL A 11 -0.78 -14.40 13.40
N SER A 12 0.17 -14.86 14.21
CA SER A 12 0.01 -14.89 15.67
C SER A 12 -0.12 -13.49 16.30
N ALA A 13 0.61 -12.50 15.79
CA ALA A 13 0.47 -11.12 16.26
C ALA A 13 -0.90 -10.52 15.91
N LEU A 14 -1.42 -10.83 14.72
CA LEU A 14 -2.76 -10.37 14.29
C LEU A 14 -3.88 -11.12 15.01
N GLU A 15 -3.70 -12.41 15.37
CA GLU A 15 -4.64 -13.13 16.24
C GLU A 15 -4.78 -12.47 17.61
N GLU A 16 -3.66 -12.02 18.19
CA GLU A 16 -3.68 -11.33 19.47
C GLU A 16 -4.36 -9.98 19.33
N LEU A 17 -4.07 -9.23 18.26
CA LEU A 17 -4.71 -7.96 17.95
C LEU A 17 -6.23 -8.11 17.73
N ALA A 18 -6.66 -9.19 17.10
CA ALA A 18 -8.07 -9.49 16.83
C ALA A 18 -8.91 -9.79 18.08
N LYS A 19 -8.30 -9.93 19.27
CA LYS A 19 -9.04 -10.03 20.53
C LYS A 19 -9.68 -8.71 20.96
N SER A 20 -9.15 -7.60 20.49
CA SER A 20 -9.61 -6.24 20.86
C SER A 20 -9.98 -5.35 19.66
N HIS A 21 -9.68 -5.80 18.44
CA HIS A 21 -9.94 -5.06 17.21
C HIS A 21 -10.59 -5.98 16.18
N GLU A 22 -11.56 -5.46 15.45
CA GLU A 22 -12.12 -6.15 14.29
C GLU A 22 -11.12 -6.09 13.13
N ILE A 23 -10.74 -7.25 12.59
CA ILE A 23 -9.76 -7.36 11.51
C ILE A 23 -10.42 -7.99 10.29
N HIS A 24 -10.42 -7.26 9.17
CA HIS A 24 -10.82 -7.74 7.86
C HIS A 24 -9.57 -8.01 7.03
N TRP A 25 -9.38 -9.24 6.57
CA TRP A 25 -8.20 -9.62 5.81
C TRP A 25 -8.59 -10.21 4.44
N PRO A 26 -8.53 -9.42 3.37
CA PRO A 26 -8.59 -9.95 2.00
C PRO A 26 -7.35 -10.80 1.71
N ILE A 27 -7.54 -12.08 1.43
CA ILE A 27 -6.43 -13.03 1.27
C ILE A 27 -6.07 -13.17 -0.20
N HIS A 28 -4.81 -12.88 -0.53
CA HIS A 28 -4.27 -13.24 -1.84
C HIS A 28 -4.25 -14.78 -2.01
N PRO A 29 -4.58 -15.35 -3.19
CA PRO A 29 -4.66 -16.80 -3.41
C PRO A 29 -3.40 -17.57 -3.00
N ARG A 30 -2.21 -16.97 -3.20
CA ARG A 30 -0.93 -17.58 -2.78
C ARG A 30 -0.84 -17.74 -1.26
N LEU A 31 -1.28 -16.73 -0.51
CA LEU A 31 -1.26 -16.78 0.95
C LEU A 31 -2.29 -17.79 1.47
N ARG A 32 -3.45 -17.86 0.85
CA ARG A 32 -4.51 -18.82 1.20
C ARG A 32 -4.01 -20.26 1.18
N ALA A 33 -3.32 -20.68 0.12
CA ALA A 33 -2.76 -22.01 0.00
C ALA A 33 -1.78 -22.38 1.14
N HIS A 34 -1.07 -21.38 1.70
CA HIS A 34 -0.19 -21.58 2.84
C HIS A 34 -0.92 -21.57 4.18
N LEU A 35 -2.02 -20.82 4.32
CA LEU A 35 -2.81 -20.76 5.55
C LEU A 35 -3.73 -21.98 5.69
N GLU A 36 -4.23 -22.54 4.60
CA GLU A 36 -5.06 -23.77 4.61
C GLU A 36 -4.30 -25.00 5.10
N GLN A 37 -2.97 -24.98 5.08
CA GLN A 37 -2.11 -26.01 5.68
C GLN A 37 -1.94 -25.85 7.22
N GLY A 38 -2.46 -24.75 7.79
CA GLY A 38 -2.42 -24.42 9.21
C GLY A 38 -3.82 -24.11 9.76
N VAL A 39 -3.88 -23.78 11.05
CA VAL A 39 -5.12 -23.34 11.68
C VAL A 39 -5.35 -21.88 11.32
N MET A 40 -6.42 -21.60 10.58
CA MET A 40 -6.85 -20.21 10.30
C MET A 40 -7.29 -19.53 11.61
N PRO A 41 -6.80 -18.32 11.91
CA PRO A 41 -7.25 -17.56 13.06
C PRO A 41 -8.76 -17.33 13.06
N LYS A 42 -9.42 -17.66 14.17
CA LYS A 42 -10.89 -17.64 14.25
C LYS A 42 -11.47 -16.23 14.40
N ASN A 43 -10.68 -15.31 14.92
CA ASN A 43 -11.13 -13.94 15.25
C ASN A 43 -10.89 -12.94 14.12
N ILE A 44 -10.33 -13.38 12.98
CA ILE A 44 -10.09 -12.55 11.81
C ILE A 44 -11.16 -12.84 10.78
N GLN A 45 -11.77 -11.79 10.23
CA GLN A 45 -12.73 -11.90 9.14
C GLN A 45 -11.98 -12.04 7.80
N TRP A 46 -12.01 -13.25 7.25
CA TRP A 46 -11.34 -13.58 6.02
C TRP A 46 -12.21 -13.28 4.81
N HIS A 47 -11.65 -12.57 3.83
CA HIS A 47 -12.31 -12.29 2.57
C HIS A 47 -11.57 -12.96 1.41
N PRO A 48 -12.27 -13.35 0.35
CA PRO A 48 -11.61 -13.70 -0.92
C PRO A 48 -10.88 -12.46 -1.46
N PRO A 49 -10.02 -12.61 -2.47
CA PRO A 49 -9.46 -11.46 -3.16
C PRO A 49 -10.55 -10.48 -3.59
N LEU A 50 -10.45 -9.25 -3.15
CA LEU A 50 -11.43 -8.21 -3.43
C LEU A 50 -11.03 -7.44 -4.71
N GLY A 51 -12.04 -7.06 -5.49
CA GLY A 51 -11.87 -6.09 -6.57
C GLY A 51 -11.63 -4.67 -6.02
N ARG A 52 -11.24 -3.75 -6.91
CA ARG A 52 -10.88 -2.39 -6.54
C ARG A 52 -11.97 -1.65 -5.74
N GLU A 53 -13.21 -1.75 -6.20
CA GLU A 53 -14.35 -1.07 -5.54
C GLU A 53 -14.53 -1.58 -4.10
N ALA A 54 -14.53 -2.91 -3.92
CA ALA A 54 -14.66 -3.51 -2.60
C ALA A 54 -13.47 -3.21 -1.67
N ILE A 55 -12.24 -3.06 -2.21
CA ILE A 55 -11.09 -2.59 -1.42
C ILE A 55 -11.30 -1.15 -0.97
N LEU A 56 -11.79 -0.27 -1.82
CA LEU A 56 -12.05 1.12 -1.45
C LEU A 56 -13.13 1.21 -0.36
N GLU A 57 -14.20 0.43 -0.45
CA GLU A 57 -15.23 0.33 0.59
C GLU A 57 -14.63 -0.11 1.94
N GLN A 58 -13.74 -1.12 1.93
CA GLN A 58 -13.04 -1.56 3.13
C GLN A 58 -12.11 -0.47 3.70
N LEU A 59 -11.39 0.24 2.83
CA LEU A 59 -10.54 1.36 3.24
C LEU A 59 -11.36 2.48 3.87
N GLU A 60 -12.50 2.83 3.28
CA GLU A 60 -13.39 3.88 3.82
C GLU A 60 -14.00 3.50 5.18
N ALA A 61 -14.21 2.23 5.45
CA ALA A 61 -14.72 1.73 6.72
C ALA A 61 -13.61 1.57 7.79
N ALA A 62 -12.36 1.39 7.37
CA ALA A 62 -11.26 1.12 8.28
C ALA A 62 -10.80 2.36 9.05
N GLU A 63 -10.37 2.20 10.29
CA GLU A 63 -9.60 3.21 11.03
C GLU A 63 -8.10 3.09 10.72
N TRP A 64 -7.60 1.87 10.64
CA TRP A 64 -6.22 1.55 10.36
C TRP A 64 -6.11 0.58 9.19
N VAL A 65 -5.08 0.76 8.38
CA VAL A 65 -4.71 -0.16 7.29
C VAL A 65 -3.35 -0.77 7.61
N LEU A 66 -3.27 -2.09 7.61
CA LEU A 66 -2.01 -2.82 7.74
C LEU A 66 -1.69 -3.44 6.39
N THR A 67 -0.52 -3.14 5.81
CA THR A 67 -0.19 -3.62 4.46
C THR A 67 1.31 -3.72 4.20
N ASP A 68 1.71 -4.65 3.36
CA ASP A 68 3.03 -4.74 2.75
C ASP A 68 3.03 -4.26 1.27
N SER A 69 1.86 -3.87 0.74
CA SER A 69 1.69 -3.40 -0.64
C SER A 69 2.00 -1.92 -0.79
N GLY A 70 2.91 -1.56 -1.71
CA GLY A 70 3.21 -0.17 -2.05
C GLY A 70 2.00 0.60 -2.57
N GLY A 71 1.16 -0.02 -3.41
CA GLY A 71 -0.05 0.62 -3.94
C GLY A 71 -1.07 0.94 -2.86
N LEU A 72 -1.33 -0.01 -1.96
CA LEU A 72 -2.34 0.15 -0.91
C LEU A 72 -1.96 1.22 0.12
N GLN A 73 -0.66 1.49 0.33
CA GLN A 73 -0.19 2.61 1.17
C GLN A 73 -0.74 3.95 0.66
N LYS A 74 -0.66 4.21 -0.66
CA LYS A 74 -1.19 5.44 -1.25
C LYS A 74 -2.72 5.46 -1.27
N GLU A 75 -3.37 4.33 -1.57
CA GLU A 75 -4.83 4.25 -1.54
C GLU A 75 -5.37 4.52 -0.13
N ALA A 76 -4.74 3.98 0.91
CA ALA A 76 -5.08 4.29 2.31
C ALA A 76 -4.95 5.80 2.59
N TYR A 77 -3.86 6.42 2.13
CA TYR A 77 -3.65 7.85 2.29
C TYR A 77 -4.72 8.70 1.57
N PHE A 78 -5.08 8.35 0.33
CA PHE A 78 -6.15 9.02 -0.41
C PHE A 78 -7.52 8.88 0.27
N CYS A 79 -7.79 7.74 0.90
CA CYS A 79 -8.97 7.52 1.72
C CYS A 79 -8.86 8.15 3.12
N ARG A 80 -7.78 8.88 3.42
CA ARG A 80 -7.50 9.50 4.73
C ARG A 80 -7.50 8.48 5.87
N ARG A 81 -6.83 7.34 5.64
CA ARG A 81 -6.65 6.27 6.63
C ARG A 81 -5.21 6.18 7.07
N LYS A 82 -5.03 5.98 8.36
CA LYS A 82 -3.72 5.72 8.95
C LYS A 82 -3.21 4.37 8.47
N CYS A 83 -1.91 4.26 8.23
CA CYS A 83 -1.33 3.05 7.67
C CYS A 83 -0.15 2.54 8.49
N ILE A 84 -0.14 1.23 8.75
CA ILE A 84 1.05 0.53 9.24
C ILE A 84 1.60 -0.30 8.09
N VAL A 85 2.80 0.04 7.65
CA VAL A 85 3.51 -0.62 6.57
C VAL A 85 4.34 -1.75 7.14
N LEU A 86 3.97 -2.99 6.83
CA LEU A 86 4.58 -4.22 7.34
C LEU A 86 5.82 -4.60 6.53
N ARG A 87 6.81 -3.70 6.52
CA ARG A 87 8.07 -3.81 5.76
C ARG A 87 9.22 -3.18 6.55
N ASN A 88 10.46 -3.48 6.16
CA ASN A 88 11.65 -2.83 6.69
C ASN A 88 11.89 -1.43 6.11
N GLU A 89 11.35 -1.17 4.90
CA GLU A 89 11.46 0.09 4.18
C GLU A 89 10.22 0.37 3.34
N THR A 90 10.08 1.59 2.86
CA THR A 90 9.06 1.97 1.88
C THR A 90 9.63 2.94 0.86
N GLU A 91 9.17 2.84 -0.37
CA GLU A 91 9.40 3.79 -1.44
C GLU A 91 8.64 5.12 -1.26
N TRP A 92 7.65 5.16 -0.35
CA TRP A 92 6.77 6.31 -0.12
C TRP A 92 7.15 7.01 1.19
N VAL A 93 8.38 7.52 1.28
CA VAL A 93 8.92 8.16 2.49
C VAL A 93 8.11 9.39 2.90
N GLU A 94 7.54 10.11 1.92
CA GLU A 94 6.67 11.26 2.16
C GLU A 94 5.43 10.91 2.99
N LEU A 95 4.90 9.69 2.89
CA LEU A 95 3.78 9.25 3.72
C LEU A 95 4.18 9.06 5.18
N LEU A 96 5.44 8.67 5.45
CA LEU A 96 5.97 8.59 6.81
C LEU A 96 6.16 9.99 7.40
N GLU A 97 6.64 10.93 6.58
CA GLU A 97 6.87 12.33 6.96
C GLU A 97 5.57 13.06 7.36
N THR A 98 4.44 12.67 6.78
CA THR A 98 3.13 13.23 7.18
C THR A 98 2.70 12.80 8.59
N GLY A 99 3.32 11.75 9.16
CA GLY A 99 2.90 11.15 10.43
C GLY A 99 1.63 10.31 10.35
N GLN A 100 1.14 10.01 9.13
CA GLN A 100 -0.05 9.17 8.90
C GLN A 100 0.30 7.71 8.62
N SER A 101 1.58 7.44 8.31
CA SER A 101 2.07 6.09 8.05
C SER A 101 3.24 5.73 8.95
N PHE A 102 3.35 4.47 9.32
CA PHE A 102 4.38 3.95 10.21
C PHE A 102 4.99 2.67 9.63
N LEU A 103 6.30 2.53 9.73
CA LEU A 103 6.98 1.28 9.40
C LEU A 103 7.02 0.37 10.62
N VAL A 104 6.63 -0.87 10.42
CA VAL A 104 6.83 -1.97 11.37
C VAL A 104 7.45 -3.12 10.61
N ASN A 105 8.67 -3.52 10.98
CA ASN A 105 9.39 -4.61 10.32
C ASN A 105 9.08 -5.97 11.00
N PRO A 106 8.26 -6.86 10.39
CA PRO A 106 7.94 -8.15 10.98
C PRO A 106 9.16 -9.09 11.06
N GLU A 107 10.13 -8.95 10.15
CA GLU A 107 11.36 -9.75 10.18
C GLU A 107 12.23 -9.42 11.39
N GLY A 108 12.36 -8.13 11.69
CA GLY A 108 13.15 -7.62 12.80
C GLY A 108 12.52 -7.83 14.18
N ALA A 109 11.24 -8.16 14.26
CA ALA A 109 10.57 -8.44 15.52
C ALA A 109 11.06 -9.77 16.11
N SER A 110 11.46 -9.77 17.39
CA SER A 110 12.02 -10.95 18.08
C SER A 110 10.99 -12.06 18.31
N SER A 111 9.70 -11.72 18.36
CA SER A 111 8.59 -12.67 18.58
C SER A 111 7.27 -12.08 18.08
N ALA A 112 6.23 -12.91 18.03
CA ALA A 112 4.86 -12.46 17.72
C ALA A 112 4.35 -11.46 18.77
N ALA A 113 4.66 -11.63 20.04
CA ALA A 113 4.30 -10.69 21.09
C ALA A 113 4.99 -9.35 20.91
N ALA A 114 6.29 -9.34 20.54
CA ALA A 114 7.00 -8.10 20.24
C ALA A 114 6.42 -7.38 19.03
N LEU A 115 6.03 -8.11 17.98
CA LEU A 115 5.36 -7.54 16.80
C LEU A 115 4.00 -6.95 17.17
N HIS A 116 3.20 -7.67 17.95
CA HIS A 116 1.90 -7.17 18.45
C HIS A 116 2.06 -5.86 19.23
N GLU A 117 3.02 -5.78 20.16
CA GLU A 117 3.29 -4.55 20.92
C GLU A 117 3.73 -3.38 20.00
N GLN A 118 4.52 -3.64 18.96
CA GLN A 118 4.89 -2.63 17.97
C GLN A 118 3.67 -2.10 17.20
N LEU A 119 2.74 -2.98 16.79
CA LEU A 119 1.50 -2.59 16.15
C LEU A 119 0.66 -1.71 17.08
N LEU A 120 0.43 -2.14 18.32
CA LEU A 120 -0.30 -1.37 19.31
C LEU A 120 0.38 -0.03 19.61
N ALA A 121 1.72 0.00 19.69
CA ALA A 121 2.46 1.23 19.91
C ALA A 121 2.24 2.24 18.77
N CYS A 122 2.18 1.78 17.51
CA CYS A 122 1.82 2.64 16.38
C CYS A 122 0.37 3.14 16.49
N MET A 123 -0.57 2.26 16.82
CA MET A 123 -2.00 2.61 16.90
C MET A 123 -2.32 3.59 18.04
N ARG A 124 -1.52 3.59 19.11
CA ARG A 124 -1.67 4.52 20.25
C ARG A 124 -1.01 5.88 20.04
N ARG A 125 -0.24 6.06 18.96
CA ARG A 125 0.41 7.34 18.68
C ARG A 125 -0.61 8.42 18.36
N GLU A 126 -0.39 9.60 18.91
CA GLU A 126 -1.05 10.79 18.41
C GLU A 126 -0.59 11.05 16.99
N THR A 127 -1.53 11.16 16.07
CA THR A 127 -1.27 11.40 14.66
C THR A 127 -1.94 12.71 14.26
N PRO A 128 -1.38 13.45 13.29
CA PRO A 128 -2.04 14.62 12.74
C PRO A 128 -3.44 14.24 12.23
N THR A 129 -4.37 15.16 12.32
CA THR A 129 -5.74 14.96 11.78
C THR A 129 -5.83 15.28 10.29
N GLU A 130 -4.85 16.05 9.79
CA GLU A 130 -4.80 16.49 8.41
C GLU A 130 -4.00 15.51 7.54
N PHE A 131 -4.44 15.35 6.31
CA PHE A 131 -3.76 14.60 5.25
C PHE A 131 -3.37 15.58 4.16
N PRO A 132 -2.16 16.17 4.20
CA PRO A 132 -1.71 17.12 3.21
C PRO A 132 -1.64 16.48 1.81
N PRO A 133 -1.93 17.23 0.73
CA PRO A 133 -2.00 16.69 -0.63
C PRO A 133 -0.61 16.43 -1.23
N VAL A 134 0.19 15.54 -0.62
CA VAL A 134 1.57 15.23 -1.05
C VAL A 134 1.68 14.71 -2.48
N TYR A 135 0.58 14.21 -3.03
CA TYR A 135 0.48 13.75 -4.43
C TYR A 135 -0.36 14.68 -5.31
N GLY A 136 -0.62 15.92 -4.87
CA GLY A 136 -1.43 16.92 -5.59
C GLY A 136 -2.93 16.78 -5.32
N GLU A 137 -3.71 17.64 -5.99
CA GLU A 137 -5.15 17.81 -5.76
C GLU A 137 -6.01 16.96 -6.72
N GLY A 138 -5.43 15.99 -7.43
CA GLY A 138 -6.16 15.15 -8.39
C GLY A 138 -6.39 15.84 -9.76
N ASP A 139 -5.79 16.99 -10.01
CA ASP A 139 -5.96 17.82 -11.20
C ASP A 139 -4.87 17.59 -12.28
N ALA A 140 -3.99 16.60 -12.09
CA ALA A 140 -2.85 16.34 -12.97
C ALA A 140 -3.24 16.20 -14.45
N ALA A 141 -4.32 15.46 -14.74
CA ALA A 141 -4.81 15.29 -16.11
C ALA A 141 -5.25 16.63 -16.73
N LEU A 142 -5.94 17.47 -15.96
CA LEU A 142 -6.37 18.79 -16.40
C LEU A 142 -5.17 19.70 -16.66
N ARG A 143 -4.19 19.71 -15.76
CA ARG A 143 -2.96 20.50 -15.90
C ARG A 143 -2.15 20.06 -17.13
N MET A 144 -2.00 18.75 -17.35
CA MET A 144 -1.35 18.23 -18.55
C MET A 144 -2.09 18.62 -19.83
N ALA A 145 -3.41 18.45 -19.87
CA ALA A 145 -4.23 18.85 -21.02
C ALA A 145 -4.12 20.35 -21.29
N THR A 146 -4.14 21.17 -20.23
CA THR A 146 -3.99 22.63 -20.35
C THR A 146 -2.62 23.02 -20.90
N ALA A 147 -1.55 22.42 -20.39
CA ALA A 147 -0.20 22.67 -20.88
C ALA A 147 -0.06 22.30 -22.37
N LEU A 148 -0.53 21.10 -22.74
CA LEU A 148 -0.52 20.67 -24.14
C LEU A 148 -1.34 21.59 -25.06
N TRP A 149 -2.45 22.14 -24.56
CA TRP A 149 -3.27 23.07 -25.32
C TRP A 149 -2.64 24.45 -25.46
N GLN A 150 -1.98 24.98 -24.42
CA GLN A 150 -1.30 26.27 -24.41
C GLN A 150 -0.05 26.28 -25.29
N ASP A 151 0.72 25.19 -25.29
CA ASP A 151 1.93 25.03 -26.07
C ASP A 151 1.63 24.75 -27.57
N GLY A 152 0.36 24.53 -27.93
CA GLY A 152 -0.09 24.20 -29.27
C GLY A 152 0.27 22.78 -29.69
N PRO A 153 -0.08 22.36 -30.91
CA PRO A 153 0.25 21.01 -31.39
C PRO A 153 1.76 20.84 -31.43
N VAL A 154 2.26 19.86 -30.70
CA VAL A 154 3.68 19.46 -30.73
C VAL A 154 4.05 19.25 -32.22
N LYS A 155 5.00 20.01 -32.72
CA LYS A 155 5.49 19.82 -34.08
C LYS A 155 5.99 18.39 -34.20
N PRO A 156 5.62 17.62 -35.24
CA PRO A 156 5.97 16.19 -35.35
C PRO A 156 7.47 15.88 -35.21
N ASN A 157 8.32 16.87 -35.42
CA ASN A 157 9.77 16.77 -35.35
C ASN A 157 10.37 17.02 -33.94
N ALA A 158 9.55 17.27 -32.91
CA ALA A 158 10.03 17.59 -31.57
C ALA A 158 10.09 16.38 -30.63
N LEU A 159 9.64 15.21 -31.05
CA LEU A 159 9.74 13.98 -30.27
C LEU A 159 11.08 13.29 -30.56
N VAL A 160 12.16 13.78 -29.92
CA VAL A 160 13.41 13.04 -29.85
C VAL A 160 13.25 12.04 -28.69
N VAL A 161 12.80 10.84 -28.97
CA VAL A 161 12.97 9.73 -28.06
C VAL A 161 14.43 9.30 -28.16
N GLN A 162 15.27 9.71 -27.21
CA GLN A 162 16.58 9.10 -27.03
C GLN A 162 16.32 7.69 -26.44
N GLY A 163 16.11 6.73 -27.33
CA GLY A 163 16.20 5.32 -27.00
C GLY A 163 17.67 4.94 -26.98
N ASP A 164 18.09 4.16 -25.99
CA ASP A 164 19.39 3.53 -25.98
C ASP A 164 19.60 2.75 -27.28
N ALA A 165 20.80 2.85 -27.87
CA ALA A 165 21.15 2.32 -29.17
C ALA A 165 21.06 0.76 -29.26
N GLU A 166 20.67 0.08 -28.20
CA GLU A 166 20.62 -1.39 -28.10
C GLU A 166 19.23 -2.01 -28.29
N ASN A 167 18.15 -1.22 -28.51
CA ASN A 167 16.82 -1.78 -28.77
C ASN A 167 16.21 -1.29 -30.10
N PRO A 168 16.43 -2.01 -31.23
CA PRO A 168 16.00 -1.59 -32.56
C PRO A 168 14.50 -1.77 -32.86
N GLN A 169 13.66 -2.15 -31.89
CA GLN A 169 12.25 -2.50 -32.17
C GLN A 169 11.22 -1.37 -31.99
N LEU A 170 11.63 -0.14 -31.65
CA LEU A 170 10.75 1.02 -31.60
C LEU A 170 11.04 1.97 -32.77
N ARG A 171 10.66 1.53 -34.00
CA ARG A 171 10.54 2.44 -35.15
C ARG A 171 9.08 2.85 -35.26
N PHE A 172 8.75 4.06 -34.83
CA PHE A 172 7.51 4.68 -35.25
C PHE A 172 7.75 5.31 -36.62
N ALA A 173 7.09 4.76 -37.64
CA ALA A 173 7.03 5.41 -38.95
C ALA A 173 6.14 6.65 -38.81
N ALA A 174 6.69 7.81 -39.12
CA ALA A 174 5.92 8.99 -39.41
C ALA A 174 5.52 8.93 -40.89
N GLU A 175 4.24 8.86 -41.18
CA GLU A 175 3.63 9.32 -42.41
C GLU A 175 2.94 10.66 -42.16
#